data_c84087ef79f66670fb78b5c208d6aa2b
#
_entry.id   c84087ef79f66670fb78b5c208d6aa2b
#
_cell.length_a   1.000
_cell.length_b   1.000
_cell.length_c   1.000
_cell.angle_alpha   90.00
_cell.angle_beta   90.00
_cell.angle_gamma   90.00
#
_symmetry.space_group_name_H-M   'P 1'
#
loop_
_entity.id
_entity.type
_entity.pdbx_description
1 polymer ?
#
loop_
_entity_poly.entity_id
_entity_poly.type
_entity_poly.pdbx_seq_one_letter_code
_entity_poly.pdbx_strand_id
1 'polypeptide(L)'
;MSAAQNKKIVEDAIAEWRTGNPEAFYEILDENVNWTVIGSTAVSGTYTSRQAFIDGAVQKIGKRVDGMVVPEIVDILTEGDKLVFRWDGIGKMADGTPYHNRYSWAMTFKDGKVVEGTAYLDTALVDTLMDLPDS
;
A
#
# COMPACT_ATOMS: atom_id res chain seq x y z
N MET A 1 8.03 17.03 -11.56
CA MET A 1 6.92 16.51 -12.35
C MET A 1 5.61 17.12 -11.89
N SER A 2 4.63 17.18 -12.77
CA SER A 2 3.34 17.80 -12.45
C SER A 2 2.44 16.84 -11.64
N ALA A 3 1.39 17.42 -11.04
CA ALA A 3 0.37 16.65 -10.34
C ALA A 3 -0.28 15.61 -11.28
N ALA A 4 -0.55 16.00 -12.53
CA ALA A 4 -1.14 15.09 -13.51
C ALA A 4 -0.21 13.92 -13.85
N GLN A 5 1.09 14.16 -13.93
CA GLN A 5 2.08 13.11 -14.18
C GLN A 5 2.19 12.18 -12.97
N ASN A 6 2.17 12.71 -11.75
CA ASN A 6 2.19 11.91 -10.52
C ASN A 6 0.95 11.01 -10.42
N LYS A 7 -0.22 11.56 -10.76
CA LYS A 7 -1.47 10.79 -10.79
C LYS A 7 -1.37 9.63 -11.78
N LYS A 8 -0.82 9.89 -12.97
CA LYS A 8 -0.65 8.84 -14.00
C LYS A 8 0.32 7.76 -13.53
N ILE A 9 1.39 8.12 -12.83
CA ILE A 9 2.33 7.15 -12.28
C ILE A 9 1.60 6.17 -11.35
N VAL A 10 0.73 6.68 -10.48
CA VAL A 10 -0.06 5.82 -9.57
C VAL A 10 -1.04 4.97 -10.37
N GLU A 11 -1.78 5.57 -11.30
CA GLU A 11 -2.76 4.84 -12.11
C GLU A 11 -2.10 3.69 -12.88
N ASP A 12 -0.95 3.93 -13.49
CA ASP A 12 -0.23 2.91 -14.26
C ASP A 12 0.28 1.79 -13.34
N ALA A 13 0.80 2.15 -12.14
CA ALA A 13 1.27 1.16 -11.18
C ALA A 13 0.13 0.26 -10.69
N ILE A 14 -1.05 0.84 -10.45
CA ILE A 14 -2.21 0.08 -10.00
C ILE A 14 -2.72 -0.83 -11.12
N ALA A 15 -2.73 -0.36 -12.37
CA ALA A 15 -3.12 -1.18 -13.51
C ALA A 15 -2.22 -2.43 -13.62
N GLU A 16 -0.92 -2.27 -13.45
CA GLU A 16 0.03 -3.40 -13.45
C GLU A 16 -0.22 -4.34 -12.26
N TRP A 17 -0.43 -3.79 -11.07
CA TRP A 17 -0.72 -4.59 -9.89
C TRP A 17 -1.94 -5.47 -10.12
N ARG A 18 -3.01 -4.91 -10.70
CA ARG A 18 -4.24 -5.66 -10.97
C ARG A 18 -4.03 -6.82 -11.94
N THR A 19 -2.99 -6.78 -12.77
CA THR A 19 -2.67 -7.89 -13.68
C THR A 19 -1.86 -9.01 -13.01
N GLY A 20 -1.51 -8.86 -11.73
CA GLY A 20 -0.73 -9.84 -10.98
C GLY A 20 0.69 -9.40 -10.66
N ASN A 21 1.03 -8.12 -10.87
CA ASN A 21 2.36 -7.57 -10.64
C ASN A 21 2.31 -6.44 -9.58
N PRO A 22 2.17 -6.79 -8.27
CA PRO A 22 2.13 -5.77 -7.22
C PRO A 22 3.46 -5.03 -7.05
N GLU A 23 4.57 -5.59 -7.50
CA GLU A 23 5.88 -4.97 -7.45
C GLU A 23 5.91 -3.64 -8.20
N ALA A 24 5.06 -3.46 -9.21
CA ALA A 24 4.96 -2.21 -9.96
C ALA A 24 4.67 -1.02 -9.05
N PHE A 25 3.89 -1.21 -7.98
CA PHE A 25 3.65 -0.14 -7.02
C PHE A 25 4.90 0.16 -6.19
N TYR A 26 5.61 -0.88 -5.72
CA TYR A 26 6.81 -0.63 -4.91
C TYR A 26 7.90 0.08 -5.70
N GLU A 27 7.94 -0.09 -7.01
CA GLU A 27 8.92 0.57 -7.87
C GLU A 27 8.72 2.08 -7.94
N ILE A 28 7.53 2.61 -7.66
CA ILE A 28 7.33 4.07 -7.64
C ILE A 28 7.75 4.70 -6.31
N LEU A 29 8.06 3.89 -5.31
CA LEU A 29 8.60 4.37 -4.04
C LEU A 29 10.09 4.63 -4.18
N ASP A 30 10.56 5.76 -3.66
CA ASP A 30 12.00 6.02 -3.56
C ASP A 30 12.65 4.97 -2.66
N GLU A 31 13.90 4.61 -2.94
CA GLU A 31 14.63 3.64 -2.10
C GLU A 31 14.68 4.07 -0.64
N ASN A 32 14.74 5.37 -0.39
CA ASN A 32 14.82 5.95 0.95
C ASN A 32 13.48 6.53 1.41
N VAL A 33 12.38 6.02 0.90
CA VAL A 33 11.05 6.49 1.27
C VAL A 33 10.83 6.38 2.78
N ASN A 34 10.16 7.38 3.36
CA ASN A 34 9.62 7.29 4.71
C ASN A 34 8.15 6.88 4.60
N TRP A 35 7.85 5.65 4.97
CA TRP A 35 6.49 5.12 4.88
C TRP A 35 5.98 4.77 6.27
N THR A 36 4.86 5.37 6.65
CA THR A 36 4.23 5.14 7.95
C THR A 36 2.93 4.37 7.77
N VAL A 37 2.78 3.28 8.49
CA VAL A 37 1.50 2.57 8.64
C VAL A 37 0.96 2.97 10.01
N ILE A 38 -0.22 3.58 10.04
CA ILE A 38 -0.81 4.07 11.29
C ILE A 38 -1.26 2.92 12.19
N GLY A 39 -1.55 3.25 13.43
CA GLY A 39 -2.15 2.33 14.38
C GLY A 39 -1.13 1.60 15.24
N SER A 40 -1.56 0.48 15.82
CA SER A 40 -0.77 -0.30 16.78
C SER A 40 -0.74 -1.78 16.42
N THR A 41 -0.83 -2.08 15.12
CA THR A 41 -0.77 -3.46 14.63
C THR A 41 0.67 -3.96 14.56
N ALA A 42 0.86 -5.25 14.28
CA ALA A 42 2.18 -5.84 14.11
C ALA A 42 2.94 -5.27 12.91
N VAL A 43 2.24 -4.62 11.95
CA VAL A 43 2.89 -4.00 10.78
C VAL A 43 2.88 -2.47 10.86
N SER A 44 2.36 -1.89 11.95
CA SER A 44 2.34 -0.43 12.13
C SER A 44 3.72 0.10 12.50
N GLY A 45 3.97 1.36 12.14
CA GLY A 45 5.24 2.04 12.41
C GLY A 45 5.74 2.79 11.20
N THR A 46 6.91 3.39 11.33
CA THR A 46 7.56 4.11 10.24
C THR A 46 8.73 3.31 9.70
N TYR A 47 8.69 3.06 8.41
CA TYR A 47 9.73 2.37 7.66
C TYR A 47 10.54 3.42 6.90
N THR A 48 11.86 3.37 7.03
CA THR A 48 12.74 4.42 6.49
C THR A 48 13.40 4.03 5.16
N SER A 49 12.94 2.95 4.55
CA SER A 49 13.36 2.55 3.21
C SER A 49 12.27 1.72 2.55
N ARG A 50 12.30 1.65 1.23
CA ARG A 50 11.42 0.78 0.46
C ARG A 50 11.56 -0.68 0.91
N GLN A 51 12.78 -1.16 1.05
CA GLN A 51 13.04 -2.54 1.45
C GLN A 51 12.54 -2.83 2.87
N ALA A 52 12.71 -1.88 3.80
CA ALA A 52 12.21 -2.04 5.16
C ALA A 52 10.68 -2.17 5.18
N PHE A 53 9.98 -1.38 4.37
CA PHE A 53 8.53 -1.48 4.25
C PHE A 53 8.11 -2.83 3.66
N ILE A 54 8.77 -3.27 2.60
CA ILE A 54 8.47 -4.57 1.98
C ILE A 54 8.68 -5.70 2.99
N ASP A 55 9.81 -5.72 3.66
CA ASP A 55 10.14 -6.81 4.62
C ASP A 55 9.29 -6.74 5.89
N GLY A 56 9.01 -5.52 6.37
CA GLY A 56 8.35 -5.31 7.65
C GLY A 56 6.82 -5.34 7.60
N ALA A 57 6.22 -5.09 6.45
CA ALA A 57 4.77 -5.02 6.32
C ALA A 57 4.25 -5.86 5.16
N VAL A 58 4.70 -5.59 3.94
CA VAL A 58 4.15 -6.21 2.73
C VAL A 58 4.26 -7.74 2.77
N GLN A 59 5.43 -8.26 3.09
CA GLN A 59 5.65 -9.71 3.12
C GLN A 59 4.89 -10.37 4.27
N LYS A 60 4.82 -9.73 5.42
CA LYS A 60 4.07 -10.27 6.57
C LYS A 60 2.59 -10.39 6.26
N ILE A 61 2.02 -9.41 5.58
CA ILE A 61 0.64 -9.46 5.12
C ILE A 61 0.50 -10.54 4.04
N GLY A 62 1.41 -10.56 3.08
CA GLY A 62 1.38 -11.51 1.96
C GLY A 62 1.38 -12.97 2.39
N LYS A 63 2.06 -13.30 3.47
CA LYS A 63 2.11 -14.67 4.00
C LYS A 63 0.80 -15.13 4.64
N ARG A 64 -0.11 -14.21 4.92
CA ARG A 64 -1.37 -14.48 5.60
C ARG A 64 -2.60 -14.32 4.71
N VAL A 65 -2.40 -13.95 3.44
CA VAL A 65 -3.48 -13.87 2.46
C VAL A 65 -3.38 -15.04 1.49
N ASP A 66 -4.54 -15.47 0.98
CA ASP A 66 -4.62 -16.46 -0.08
C ASP A 66 -4.59 -15.71 -1.43
N GLY A 67 -3.47 -15.85 -2.15
CA GLY A 67 -3.27 -15.13 -3.39
C GLY A 67 -2.87 -13.68 -3.14
N MET A 68 -3.47 -12.78 -3.87
CA MET A 68 -3.11 -11.36 -3.89
C MET A 68 -4.29 -10.48 -3.49
N VAL A 69 -4.02 -9.43 -2.72
CA VAL A 69 -5.02 -8.37 -2.50
C VAL A 69 -5.09 -7.54 -3.77
N VAL A 70 -6.28 -7.46 -4.37
CA VAL A 70 -6.49 -6.72 -5.61
C VAL A 70 -6.92 -5.29 -5.29
N PRO A 71 -6.21 -4.28 -5.77
CA PRO A 71 -6.58 -2.89 -5.52
C PRO A 71 -7.67 -2.41 -6.48
N GLU A 72 -8.66 -1.72 -5.93
CA GLU A 72 -9.68 -1.00 -6.69
C GLU A 72 -9.59 0.47 -6.35
N ILE A 73 -9.35 1.32 -7.34
CA ILE A 73 -9.25 2.77 -7.14
C ILE A 73 -10.63 3.34 -6.81
N VAL A 74 -10.72 4.05 -5.68
CA VAL A 74 -11.91 4.85 -5.37
C VAL A 74 -11.75 6.24 -6.00
N ASP A 75 -10.68 6.95 -5.65
CA ASP A 75 -10.30 8.21 -6.30
C ASP A 75 -8.83 8.53 -6.01
N ILE A 76 -8.31 9.50 -6.73
CA ILE A 76 -6.97 10.05 -6.54
C ILE A 76 -7.09 11.56 -6.54
N LEU A 77 -6.64 12.19 -5.46
CA LEU A 77 -6.70 13.63 -5.27
C LEU A 77 -5.28 14.18 -5.23
N THR A 78 -5.05 15.31 -5.88
CA THR A 78 -3.72 15.92 -5.92
C THR A 78 -3.78 17.39 -5.53
N GLU A 79 -2.71 17.83 -4.86
CA GLU A 79 -2.46 19.23 -4.57
C GLU A 79 -0.95 19.45 -4.57
N GLY A 80 -0.42 20.11 -5.59
CA GLY A 80 1.02 20.26 -5.77
C GLY A 80 1.70 18.89 -5.92
N ASP A 81 2.69 18.64 -5.07
CA ASP A 81 3.42 17.37 -5.03
C ASP A 81 2.79 16.34 -4.08
N LYS A 82 1.67 16.69 -3.46
CA LYS A 82 0.91 15.80 -2.58
C LYS A 82 -0.14 15.06 -3.38
N LEU A 83 -0.33 13.79 -3.03
CA LEU A 83 -1.32 12.93 -3.67
C LEU A 83 -1.95 12.03 -2.61
N VAL A 84 -3.29 11.98 -2.61
CA VAL A 84 -4.02 11.02 -1.77
C VAL A 84 -4.65 9.99 -2.70
N PHE A 85 -4.27 8.75 -2.47
CA PHE A 85 -4.78 7.60 -3.21
C PHE A 85 -5.72 6.82 -2.29
N ARG A 86 -7.03 6.88 -2.58
CA ARG A 86 -8.02 6.11 -1.84
C ARG A 86 -8.40 4.88 -2.64
N TRP A 87 -8.35 3.72 -2.00
CA TRP A 87 -8.59 2.47 -2.69
C TRP A 87 -9.13 1.39 -1.75
N ASP A 88 -9.80 0.41 -2.34
CA ASP A 88 -10.26 -0.77 -1.63
C ASP A 88 -9.35 -1.94 -2.00
N GLY A 89 -8.89 -2.68 -1.00
CA GLY A 89 -8.13 -3.90 -1.22
C GLY A 89 -9.03 -5.10 -1.03
N ILE A 90 -9.18 -5.90 -2.09
CA ILE A 90 -10.08 -7.05 -2.12
C ILE A 90 -9.27 -8.32 -2.16
N GLY A 91 -9.42 -9.15 -1.14
CA GLY A 91 -8.68 -10.40 -1.05
C GLY A 91 -9.33 -11.38 -0.12
N LYS A 92 -8.59 -12.41 0.21
CA LYS A 92 -9.02 -13.48 1.09
C LYS A 92 -7.87 -13.83 2.03
N MET A 93 -8.18 -13.98 3.31
CA MET A 93 -7.20 -14.48 4.28
C MET A 93 -6.89 -15.96 4.02
N ALA A 94 -5.77 -16.43 4.52
CA ALA A 94 -5.34 -17.82 4.32
C ALA A 94 -6.36 -18.84 4.84
N ASP A 95 -7.18 -18.47 5.84
CA ASP A 95 -8.24 -19.33 6.38
C ASP A 95 -9.56 -19.23 5.62
N GLY A 96 -9.62 -18.45 4.53
CA GLY A 96 -10.81 -18.27 3.72
C GLY A 96 -11.67 -17.07 4.11
N THR A 97 -11.36 -16.39 5.22
CA THR A 97 -12.09 -15.19 5.62
C THR A 97 -11.88 -14.07 4.61
N PRO A 98 -12.93 -13.33 4.19
CA PRO A 98 -12.73 -12.19 3.30
C PRO A 98 -11.81 -11.14 3.93
N TYR A 99 -10.88 -10.64 3.12
CA TYR A 99 -10.07 -9.48 3.47
C TYR A 99 -10.47 -8.33 2.56
N HIS A 100 -11.30 -7.44 3.08
CA HIS A 100 -11.78 -6.28 2.35
C HIS A 100 -11.45 -5.05 3.17
N ASN A 101 -10.30 -4.44 2.89
CA ASN A 101 -9.83 -3.28 3.64
C ASN A 101 -9.94 -2.01 2.79
N ARG A 102 -10.21 -0.91 3.45
CA ARG A 102 -10.28 0.41 2.83
C ARG A 102 -9.04 1.19 3.21
N TYR A 103 -8.40 1.77 2.19
CA TYR A 103 -7.14 2.47 2.36
C TYR A 103 -7.24 3.91 1.88
N SER A 104 -6.53 4.79 2.58
CA SER A 104 -6.24 6.14 2.12
C SER A 104 -4.75 6.35 2.31
N TRP A 105 -4.01 6.45 1.22
CA TRP A 105 -2.57 6.62 1.23
C TRP A 105 -2.22 8.05 0.84
N ALA A 106 -1.69 8.81 1.81
CA ALA A 106 -1.26 10.19 1.60
C ALA A 106 0.23 10.19 1.27
N MET A 107 0.59 10.64 0.07
CA MET A 107 1.94 10.53 -0.45
C MET A 107 2.48 11.87 -0.90
N THR A 108 3.79 12.04 -0.80
CA THR A 108 4.51 13.18 -1.35
C THR A 108 5.46 12.66 -2.43
N PHE A 109 5.39 13.28 -3.61
CA PHE A 109 6.24 12.94 -4.74
C PHE A 109 7.41 13.91 -4.85
N LYS A 110 8.53 13.40 -5.34
CA LYS A 110 9.69 14.19 -5.76
C LYS A 110 10.33 13.48 -6.95
N ASP A 111 10.46 14.19 -8.06
CA ASP A 111 11.10 13.67 -9.29
C ASP A 111 10.51 12.33 -9.73
N GLY A 112 9.19 12.20 -9.65
CA GLY A 112 8.48 11.01 -10.11
C GLY A 112 8.49 9.83 -9.16
N LYS A 113 9.01 10.00 -7.95
CA LYS A 113 9.04 8.95 -6.92
C LYS A 113 8.34 9.43 -5.66
N VAL A 114 7.73 8.49 -4.94
CA VAL A 114 7.16 8.76 -3.62
C VAL A 114 8.29 8.79 -2.60
N VAL A 115 8.48 9.92 -1.94
CA VAL A 115 9.53 10.08 -0.93
C VAL A 115 8.99 9.97 0.49
N GLU A 116 7.69 10.17 0.67
CA GLU A 116 7.04 10.08 1.97
C GLU A 116 5.61 9.62 1.77
N GLY A 117 5.13 8.76 2.65
CA GLY A 117 3.76 8.27 2.60
C GLY A 117 3.24 7.88 3.96
N THR A 118 1.91 8.00 4.12
CA THR A 118 1.21 7.53 5.31
C THR A 118 0.02 6.69 4.84
N ALA A 119 -0.05 5.48 5.34
CA ALA A 119 -1.13 4.55 5.04
C ALA A 119 -2.16 4.59 6.18
N TYR A 120 -3.36 5.02 5.85
CA TYR A 120 -4.54 4.97 6.73
C TYR A 120 -5.40 3.80 6.27
N LEU A 121 -5.89 3.01 7.21
CA LEU A 121 -6.61 1.77 6.88
C LEU A 121 -7.42 1.30 8.09
N ASP A 122 -8.22 0.27 7.89
CA ASP A 122 -8.88 -0.41 9.00
C ASP A 122 -7.87 -1.31 9.72
N THR A 123 -7.36 -0.82 10.83
CA THR A 123 -6.34 -1.52 11.61
C THR A 123 -6.88 -2.72 12.37
N ALA A 124 -8.17 -2.71 12.73
CA ALA A 124 -8.78 -3.86 13.39
C ALA A 124 -8.78 -5.09 12.48
N LEU A 125 -9.04 -4.87 11.18
CA LEU A 125 -9.00 -5.96 10.20
C LEU A 125 -7.58 -6.49 10.01
N VAL A 126 -6.58 -5.61 10.04
CA VAL A 126 -5.17 -6.01 9.98
C VAL A 126 -4.79 -6.85 11.21
N ASP A 127 -5.26 -6.48 12.39
CA ASP A 127 -5.02 -7.28 13.59
C ASP A 127 -5.59 -8.69 13.45
N THR A 128 -6.80 -8.82 12.90
CA THR A 128 -7.40 -10.11 12.63
C THR A 128 -6.54 -10.94 11.67
N LEU A 129 -6.05 -10.30 10.62
CA LEU A 129 -5.18 -10.95 9.64
C LEU A 129 -3.86 -11.40 10.29
N MET A 130 -3.25 -10.54 11.10
CA MET A 130 -1.96 -10.81 11.72
C MET A 130 -2.03 -11.87 12.83
N ASP A 131 -3.22 -12.17 13.33
CA ASP A 131 -3.42 -13.28 14.27
C ASP A 131 -3.34 -14.65 13.58
N LEU A 132 -3.41 -14.70 12.25
CA LEU A 132 -3.26 -15.94 11.53
C LEU A 132 -1.79 -16.39 11.54
N PRO A 133 -1.52 -17.72 11.48
CA PRO A 133 -0.16 -18.19 11.42
C PRO A 133 0.53 -17.76 10.12
N ASP A 134 1.84 -17.58 10.22
CA ASP A 134 2.72 -17.35 9.10
C ASP A 134 2.81 -18.64 8.27
N SER A 135 2.51 -18.58 6.99
CA SER A 135 2.54 -19.76 6.11
C SER A 135 3.61 -19.66 5.04
#